data_949be74c2eb140f125cedaefde9749e5
#
_entry.id   949be74c2eb140f125cedaefde9749e5
#
_cell.length_a   1.000
_cell.length_b   1.000
_cell.length_c   1.000
_cell.angle_alpha   90.00
_cell.angle_beta   90.00
_cell.angle_gamma   90.00
#
_symmetry.space_group_name_H-M   'P 1'
#
loop_
_entity.id
_entity.type
_entity.pdbx_description
1 polymer ?
#
loop_
_entity_poly.entity_id
_entity_poly.type
_entity_poly.pdbx_seq_one_letter_code
_entity_poly.pdbx_strand_id
1 'polypeptide(L)'
;MMGYGWFAEHRSRLGALCILGPILSLSMLLAMAEPALPAGRSEIELERHILRAKPAVVLISSEVGAEVTVRCGDGKARTVKPEPLYETGSGFIIHPDGYIATNGHVVERFYEMNAKKLAAGFLQAAAEQACGPALAMLPEGARKERLRQIVSDPANRDQVRLVKKLQVHLSTGKIYAAEVKAYSPTLNPNAPPAGKVVAGGGAGAMEQSGKDMAILKIEANDLPTVRLAANSTGLNLGEQLFIIGYPGVVLNNDFLSRKSALEASVTVGRVSGFKIDITDRRVIQTDAAITWGNSGGPAFNQSGEVVGVATFISLTPEGDQAVQGFNFLIPVETVQEFARAISLTPTTDSPFTQKWGRAVDSYFAGNFRRAVRDVEEAERIMPGFPDLMRLRAEAQMRAEREPGFGARHLRLGVSLGVTLGMALLVLGVRRAVKGRLRRAYGRVQRMAPDEIRRRLEVGSALTLVDARHGINFEGSPVQAAGAVRYDVDQPNLPAFQVRVGPDGEVIAYCD
;
A
#
# COMPACT_ATOMS: atom_id res chain seq x y z
N MET A 1 -0.82 70.78 -17.92
CA MET A 1 -0.61 71.34 -16.57
C MET A 1 -0.94 70.28 -15.56
N MET A 2 0.05 69.41 -15.19
CA MET A 2 -0.13 68.32 -14.23
C MET A 2 0.67 68.68 -12.97
N GLY A 3 0.06 68.40 -11.84
CA GLY A 3 0.43 68.94 -10.55
C GLY A 3 1.76 68.54 -9.97
N TYR A 4 2.49 69.49 -9.57
CA TYR A 4 3.74 69.35 -8.80
C TYR A 4 3.40 69.11 -7.31
N GLY A 5 3.28 67.88 -6.91
CA GLY A 5 2.89 67.61 -5.52
C GLY A 5 3.19 66.21 -4.97
N TRP A 6 4.20 65.50 -5.48
CA TRP A 6 4.25 64.06 -5.20
C TRP A 6 5.51 63.51 -4.51
N PHE A 7 6.42 64.34 -4.00
CA PHE A 7 7.73 63.84 -3.57
C PHE A 7 7.79 63.19 -2.16
N ALA A 8 6.83 63.40 -1.30
CA ALA A 8 6.96 62.91 0.09
C ALA A 8 6.19 61.62 0.40
N GLU A 9 5.17 61.27 -0.37
CA GLU A 9 4.31 60.11 -0.06
C GLU A 9 4.71 58.81 -0.74
N HIS A 10 5.31 58.92 -1.94
CA HIS A 10 5.66 57.69 -2.68
C HIS A 10 6.96 57.01 -2.23
N ARG A 11 7.95 57.73 -1.64
CA ARG A 11 9.15 57.07 -1.13
C ARG A 11 8.90 56.16 0.06
N SER A 12 7.85 56.39 0.87
CA SER A 12 7.47 55.49 1.96
C SER A 12 6.78 54.19 1.45
N ARG A 13 6.22 54.23 0.22
CA ARG A 13 5.59 53.04 -0.40
C ARG A 13 6.56 52.23 -1.29
N LEU A 14 7.47 52.90 -1.99
CA LEU A 14 8.45 52.21 -2.85
C LEU A 14 9.55 51.48 -2.01
N GLY A 15 10.03 52.10 -0.92
CA GLY A 15 10.96 51.40 0.00
C GLY A 15 10.34 50.21 0.73
N ALA A 16 9.01 50.21 0.86
CA ALA A 16 8.28 49.05 1.42
C ALA A 16 8.01 47.95 0.38
N LEU A 17 7.84 48.34 -0.91
CA LEU A 17 7.65 47.35 -1.98
C LEU A 17 8.97 46.63 -2.35
N CYS A 18 10.13 47.33 -2.33
CA CYS A 18 11.42 46.73 -2.67
C CYS A 18 11.95 45.74 -1.61
N ILE A 19 11.50 45.87 -0.35
CA ILE A 19 11.92 44.90 0.72
C ILE A 19 10.88 43.77 0.87
N LEU A 20 9.62 43.99 0.48
CA LEU A 20 8.59 42.94 0.50
C LEU A 20 8.58 42.10 -0.78
N GLY A 21 9.09 42.60 -1.89
CA GLY A 21 9.19 41.86 -3.15
C GLY A 21 9.96 40.55 -3.03
N PRO A 22 11.20 40.50 -2.51
CA PRO A 22 11.96 39.28 -2.35
C PRO A 22 11.40 38.33 -1.25
N ILE A 23 10.70 38.85 -0.24
CA ILE A 23 10.08 38.02 0.80
C ILE A 23 8.78 37.40 0.31
N LEU A 24 7.99 38.10 -0.46
CA LEU A 24 6.78 37.55 -1.11
C LEU A 24 7.15 36.61 -2.27
N SER A 25 8.19 36.90 -3.04
CA SER A 25 8.66 35.97 -4.08
C SER A 25 9.31 34.72 -3.49
N LEU A 26 9.99 34.82 -2.36
CA LEU A 26 10.56 33.64 -1.67
C LEU A 26 9.45 32.80 -1.00
N SER A 27 8.43 33.41 -0.41
CA SER A 27 7.26 32.69 0.12
C SER A 27 6.37 32.12 -0.99
N MET A 28 6.27 32.79 -2.15
CA MET A 28 5.53 32.29 -3.31
C MET A 28 6.31 31.21 -4.08
N LEU A 29 7.66 31.28 -4.11
CA LEU A 29 8.52 30.19 -4.59
C LEU A 29 8.49 28.98 -3.64
N LEU A 30 8.41 29.17 -2.32
CA LEU A 30 8.23 28.09 -1.36
C LEU A 30 6.81 27.49 -1.41
N ALA A 31 5.80 28.26 -1.82
CA ALA A 31 4.42 27.77 -1.99
C ALA A 31 4.18 27.10 -3.35
N MET A 32 5.00 27.36 -4.35
CA MET A 32 4.95 26.71 -5.67
C MET A 32 5.93 25.53 -5.83
N ALA A 33 6.83 25.30 -4.88
CA ALA A 33 7.46 24.01 -4.74
C ALA A 33 6.42 23.07 -4.13
N GLU A 34 5.55 22.46 -4.97
CA GLU A 34 4.95 21.20 -4.58
C GLU A 34 6.11 20.32 -4.13
N PRO A 35 6.11 19.83 -2.86
CA PRO A 35 7.13 18.87 -2.47
C PRO A 35 6.98 17.73 -3.47
N ALA A 36 7.99 17.48 -4.30
CA ALA A 36 8.08 16.26 -5.06
C ALA A 36 7.74 15.15 -4.07
N LEU A 37 6.63 14.43 -4.33
CA LEU A 37 6.16 13.36 -3.45
C LEU A 37 7.38 12.50 -3.15
N PRO A 38 7.77 12.33 -1.87
CA PRO A 38 8.94 11.52 -1.58
C PRO A 38 8.72 10.15 -2.23
N ALA A 39 9.71 9.64 -2.94
CA ALA A 39 9.66 8.37 -3.68
C ALA A 39 9.19 7.17 -2.81
N GLY A 40 9.14 7.32 -1.51
CA GLY A 40 8.62 6.34 -0.55
C GLY A 40 7.12 6.38 -0.23
N ARG A 41 6.31 7.27 -0.83
CA ARG A 41 4.89 7.35 -0.46
C ARG A 41 4.08 6.14 -0.95
N SER A 42 4.39 5.65 -2.14
CA SER A 42 3.77 4.44 -2.70
C SER A 42 4.19 3.18 -1.92
N GLU A 43 5.44 3.11 -1.45
CA GLU A 43 5.95 2.00 -0.65
C GLU A 43 5.31 1.97 0.74
N ILE A 44 5.13 3.13 1.36
CA ILE A 44 4.45 3.27 2.66
C ILE A 44 2.99 2.82 2.55
N GLU A 45 2.27 3.21 1.50
CA GLU A 45 0.89 2.78 1.29
C GLU A 45 0.82 1.28 1.02
N LEU A 46 1.76 0.71 0.26
CA LEU A 46 1.85 -0.72 0.02
C LEU A 46 2.05 -1.49 1.34
N GLU A 47 3.02 -1.08 2.17
CA GLU A 47 3.27 -1.68 3.48
C GLU A 47 2.02 -1.61 4.38
N ARG A 48 1.33 -0.48 4.38
CA ARG A 48 0.10 -0.27 5.12
C ARG A 48 -1.00 -1.27 4.70
N HIS A 49 -1.20 -1.49 3.40
CA HIS A 49 -2.18 -2.46 2.89
C HIS A 49 -1.78 -3.90 3.21
N ILE A 50 -0.50 -4.24 3.07
CA ILE A 50 0.04 -5.55 3.43
C ILE A 50 -0.24 -5.84 4.91
N LEU A 51 0.13 -4.94 5.82
CA LEU A 51 -0.08 -5.13 7.26
C LEU A 51 -1.55 -5.32 7.61
N ARG A 52 -2.45 -4.59 6.95
CA ARG A 52 -3.89 -4.75 7.16
C ARG A 52 -4.41 -6.12 6.73
N ALA A 53 -3.91 -6.64 5.61
CA ALA A 53 -4.41 -7.85 4.97
C ALA A 53 -3.83 -9.15 5.57
N LYS A 54 -2.54 -9.13 5.95
CA LYS A 54 -1.82 -10.35 6.39
C LYS A 54 -2.55 -11.19 7.44
N PRO A 55 -3.15 -10.64 8.51
CA PRO A 55 -3.84 -11.45 9.51
C PRO A 55 -5.01 -12.27 8.96
N ALA A 56 -5.61 -11.85 7.84
CA ALA A 56 -6.73 -12.54 7.21
C ALA A 56 -6.31 -13.64 6.23
N VAL A 57 -5.01 -13.79 5.96
CA VAL A 57 -4.50 -14.84 5.07
C VAL A 57 -4.11 -16.05 5.91
N VAL A 58 -4.51 -17.24 5.46
CA VAL A 58 -4.40 -18.50 6.19
C VAL A 58 -3.68 -19.56 5.38
N LEU A 59 -2.99 -20.46 6.08
CA LEU A 59 -2.47 -21.71 5.49
C LEU A 59 -3.57 -22.77 5.57
N ILE A 60 -3.78 -23.48 4.48
CA ILE A 60 -4.68 -24.62 4.40
C ILE A 60 -3.86 -25.88 4.21
N SER A 61 -4.15 -26.92 4.99
CA SER A 61 -3.56 -28.25 4.83
C SER A 61 -4.64 -29.30 4.67
N SER A 62 -4.48 -30.14 3.65
CA SER A 62 -5.33 -31.29 3.37
C SER A 62 -4.46 -32.56 3.54
N GLU A 63 -4.86 -33.45 4.42
CA GLU A 63 -4.20 -34.71 4.68
C GLU A 63 -5.19 -35.85 4.42
N VAL A 64 -4.77 -36.83 3.60
CA VAL A 64 -5.51 -38.07 3.40
C VAL A 64 -4.59 -39.21 3.69
N GLY A 65 -4.86 -39.95 4.76
CA GLY A 65 -4.18 -41.14 5.16
C GLY A 65 -5.10 -42.38 5.17
N ALA A 66 -4.54 -43.51 5.48
CA ALA A 66 -5.31 -44.72 5.64
C ALA A 66 -4.77 -45.60 6.77
N GLU A 67 -5.67 -46.30 7.41
CA GLU A 67 -5.34 -47.45 8.25
C GLU A 67 -5.76 -48.71 7.48
N VAL A 68 -4.79 -49.56 7.16
CA VAL A 68 -4.99 -50.69 6.25
C VAL A 68 -4.59 -51.97 6.95
N THR A 69 -5.48 -52.93 6.97
CA THR A 69 -5.17 -54.29 7.48
C THR A 69 -4.95 -55.22 6.29
N VAL A 70 -3.73 -55.75 6.14
CA VAL A 70 -3.30 -56.60 5.03
C VAL A 70 -2.98 -58.00 5.51
N ARG A 71 -3.41 -59.00 4.73
CA ARG A 71 -3.02 -60.41 4.87
C ARG A 71 -2.07 -60.78 3.77
N CYS A 72 -0.86 -61.21 4.12
CA CYS A 72 0.21 -61.52 3.18
C CYS A 72 0.18 -62.99 2.64
N GLY A 73 -0.82 -63.78 3.06
CA GLY A 73 -0.94 -65.20 2.69
C GLY A 73 -0.27 -66.15 3.68
N ASP A 74 0.25 -65.65 4.80
CA ASP A 74 0.80 -66.40 5.90
C ASP A 74 -0.20 -66.60 7.07
N GLY A 75 -1.44 -66.32 6.83
CA GLY A 75 -2.53 -66.41 7.83
C GLY A 75 -2.55 -65.27 8.85
N LYS A 76 -1.58 -64.34 8.84
CA LYS A 76 -1.49 -63.23 9.79
C LYS A 76 -2.00 -61.96 9.15
N ALA A 77 -2.86 -61.24 9.88
CA ALA A 77 -3.26 -59.88 9.53
C ALA A 77 -2.29 -58.85 10.13
N ARG A 78 -1.86 -57.87 9.35
CA ARG A 78 -0.98 -56.79 9.77
C ARG A 78 -1.66 -55.46 9.48
N THR A 79 -1.82 -54.63 10.49
CA THR A 79 -2.36 -53.27 10.31
C THR A 79 -1.21 -52.30 10.20
N VAL A 80 -1.19 -51.54 9.13
CA VAL A 80 -0.17 -50.53 8.84
C VAL A 80 -0.84 -49.21 8.45
N LYS A 81 -0.10 -48.15 8.60
CA LYS A 81 -0.50 -46.77 8.20
C LYS A 81 0.50 -46.28 7.17
N PRO A 82 0.23 -46.49 5.88
CA PRO A 82 1.07 -45.92 4.82
C PRO A 82 1.22 -44.42 4.96
N GLU A 83 2.26 -43.88 4.35
CA GLU A 83 2.51 -42.43 4.35
C GLU A 83 1.30 -41.67 3.79
N PRO A 84 0.76 -40.68 4.53
CA PRO A 84 -0.39 -39.93 4.07
C PRO A 84 -0.02 -39.01 2.92
N LEU A 85 -1.02 -38.71 2.08
CA LEU A 85 -0.94 -37.71 1.03
C LEU A 85 -1.21 -36.34 1.63
N TYR A 86 -0.29 -35.42 1.43
CA TYR A 86 -0.42 -34.01 1.88
C TYR A 86 -0.59 -33.08 0.69
N GLU A 87 -1.43 -32.08 0.88
CA GLU A 87 -1.55 -30.91 0.03
C GLU A 87 -1.59 -29.67 0.90
N THR A 88 -0.91 -28.61 0.49
CA THR A 88 -0.93 -27.32 1.18
C THR A 88 -1.23 -26.21 0.21
N GLY A 89 -1.91 -25.19 0.69
CA GLY A 89 -2.22 -24.01 -0.08
C GLY A 89 -2.53 -22.83 0.84
N SER A 90 -2.85 -21.73 0.24
CA SER A 90 -3.26 -20.51 0.92
C SER A 90 -4.77 -20.31 0.82
N GLY A 91 -5.30 -19.48 1.69
CA GLY A 91 -6.66 -18.98 1.62
C GLY A 91 -6.78 -17.64 2.30
N PHE A 92 -7.93 -17.02 2.21
CA PHE A 92 -8.20 -15.75 2.86
C PHE A 92 -9.63 -15.67 3.39
N ILE A 93 -9.75 -15.04 4.55
CA ILE A 93 -11.01 -14.95 5.27
C ILE A 93 -11.85 -13.82 4.66
N ILE A 94 -13.08 -14.15 4.22
CA ILE A 94 -14.01 -13.22 3.56
C ILE A 94 -15.20 -12.85 4.45
N HIS A 95 -15.36 -13.52 5.61
CA HIS A 95 -16.38 -13.24 6.59
C HIS A 95 -15.87 -13.52 8.01
N PRO A 96 -16.18 -12.67 9.01
CA PRO A 96 -15.67 -12.83 10.37
C PRO A 96 -16.09 -14.14 11.05
N ASP A 97 -17.14 -14.78 10.60
CA ASP A 97 -17.62 -16.09 11.11
C ASP A 97 -16.88 -17.28 10.52
N GLY A 98 -15.73 -17.06 9.85
CA GLY A 98 -14.85 -18.17 9.43
C GLY A 98 -15.11 -18.73 8.04
N TYR A 99 -15.66 -17.95 7.12
CA TYR A 99 -15.70 -18.33 5.71
C TYR A 99 -14.41 -17.89 5.00
N ILE A 100 -13.81 -18.82 4.27
CA ILE A 100 -12.49 -18.69 3.67
C ILE A 100 -12.57 -19.07 2.20
N ALA A 101 -12.04 -18.22 1.34
CA ALA A 101 -11.87 -18.51 -0.09
C ALA A 101 -10.48 -19.12 -0.34
N THR A 102 -10.43 -20.12 -1.23
CA THR A 102 -9.21 -20.80 -1.68
C THR A 102 -9.42 -21.44 -3.04
N ASN A 103 -8.38 -22.04 -3.63
CA ASN A 103 -8.54 -22.82 -4.85
C ASN A 103 -9.19 -24.19 -4.59
N GLY A 104 -9.86 -24.70 -5.63
CA GLY A 104 -10.46 -26.04 -5.62
C GLY A 104 -9.41 -27.14 -5.45
N HIS A 105 -8.29 -27.08 -6.18
CA HIS A 105 -7.24 -28.08 -6.12
C HIS A 105 -6.60 -28.22 -4.73
N VAL A 106 -6.58 -27.16 -3.91
CA VAL A 106 -6.04 -27.22 -2.53
C VAL A 106 -6.83 -28.19 -1.66
N VAL A 107 -8.12 -28.40 -1.96
CA VAL A 107 -9.00 -29.28 -1.20
C VAL A 107 -9.48 -30.50 -1.99
N GLU A 108 -9.09 -30.63 -3.26
CA GLU A 108 -9.54 -31.69 -4.18
C GLU A 108 -9.35 -33.09 -3.60
N ARG A 109 -8.16 -33.39 -3.08
CA ARG A 109 -7.86 -34.71 -2.49
C ARG A 109 -8.75 -35.04 -1.30
N PHE A 110 -9.12 -34.05 -0.53
CA PHE A 110 -10.07 -34.23 0.59
C PHE A 110 -11.49 -34.42 0.09
N TYR A 111 -11.92 -33.68 -0.94
CA TYR A 111 -13.31 -33.57 -1.38
C TYR A 111 -13.70 -34.61 -2.45
N GLU A 112 -12.96 -34.67 -3.56
CA GLU A 112 -13.39 -35.42 -4.75
C GLU A 112 -12.70 -36.75 -4.98
N MET A 113 -11.52 -37.01 -4.39
CA MET A 113 -10.82 -38.21 -4.76
C MET A 113 -11.69 -39.46 -4.58
N ASN A 114 -11.89 -40.18 -5.66
CA ASN A 114 -12.62 -41.42 -5.67
C ASN A 114 -12.05 -42.33 -4.54
N ALA A 115 -12.85 -42.51 -3.50
CA ALA A 115 -12.48 -43.28 -2.31
C ALA A 115 -11.95 -44.67 -2.66
N LYS A 116 -12.47 -45.30 -3.74
CA LYS A 116 -12.01 -46.59 -4.22
C LYS A 116 -10.60 -46.51 -4.81
N LYS A 117 -10.29 -45.43 -5.58
CA LYS A 117 -8.94 -45.24 -6.17
C LYS A 117 -7.91 -44.96 -5.08
N LEU A 118 -8.27 -44.11 -4.11
CA LEU A 118 -7.46 -43.82 -2.93
C LEU A 118 -7.20 -45.10 -2.10
N ALA A 119 -8.27 -45.83 -1.79
CA ALA A 119 -8.17 -47.07 -1.03
C ALA A 119 -7.26 -48.07 -1.72
N ALA A 120 -7.37 -48.23 -3.05
CA ALA A 120 -6.49 -49.08 -3.84
C ALA A 120 -5.02 -48.66 -3.76
N GLY A 121 -4.71 -47.34 -3.86
CA GLY A 121 -3.35 -46.82 -3.71
C GLY A 121 -2.78 -47.07 -2.32
N PHE A 122 -3.56 -46.81 -1.27
CA PHE A 122 -3.12 -47.10 0.10
C PHE A 122 -3.00 -48.59 0.38
N LEU A 123 -3.85 -49.45 -0.20
CA LEU A 123 -3.73 -50.90 -0.09
C LEU A 123 -2.44 -51.39 -0.75
N GLN A 124 -2.09 -50.84 -1.92
CA GLN A 124 -0.83 -51.18 -2.57
C GLN A 124 0.38 -50.80 -1.69
N ALA A 125 0.44 -49.56 -1.21
CA ALA A 125 1.52 -49.12 -0.33
C ALA A 125 1.59 -49.94 0.97
N ALA A 126 0.43 -50.24 1.55
CA ALA A 126 0.34 -51.10 2.74
C ALA A 126 0.83 -52.52 2.48
N ALA A 127 0.50 -53.13 1.33
CA ALA A 127 0.98 -54.45 0.93
C ALA A 127 2.50 -54.44 0.74
N GLU A 128 3.07 -53.42 0.13
CA GLU A 128 4.52 -53.27 0.00
C GLU A 128 5.20 -53.14 1.38
N GLN A 129 4.64 -52.34 2.27
CA GLN A 129 5.17 -52.10 3.61
C GLN A 129 5.06 -53.33 4.51
N ALA A 130 3.91 -53.99 4.50
CA ALA A 130 3.62 -55.11 5.40
C ALA A 130 4.19 -56.47 4.92
N CYS A 131 4.15 -56.70 3.60
CA CYS A 131 4.48 -57.96 2.99
C CYS A 131 5.84 -57.95 2.27
N GLY A 132 6.32 -56.77 1.85
CA GLY A 132 7.58 -56.58 1.10
C GLY A 132 8.78 -57.26 1.75
N PRO A 133 9.03 -57.12 3.07
CA PRO A 133 10.13 -57.80 3.73
C PRO A 133 10.08 -59.33 3.61
N ALA A 134 8.89 -59.95 3.74
CA ALA A 134 8.71 -61.40 3.58
C ALA A 134 8.88 -61.87 2.12
N LEU A 135 8.67 -60.99 1.15
CA LEU A 135 8.78 -61.25 -0.27
C LEU A 135 10.14 -60.86 -0.85
N ALA A 136 11.04 -60.28 -0.04
CA ALA A 136 12.33 -59.76 -0.49
C ALA A 136 13.26 -60.82 -1.12
N MET A 137 13.10 -62.08 -0.72
CA MET A 137 13.87 -63.21 -1.25
C MET A 137 13.37 -63.67 -2.62
N LEU A 138 12.21 -63.25 -3.07
CA LEU A 138 11.69 -63.66 -4.39
C LEU A 138 12.33 -62.80 -5.50
N PRO A 139 12.53 -63.40 -6.70
CA PRO A 139 12.88 -62.62 -7.88
C PRO A 139 11.88 -61.46 -8.11
N GLU A 140 12.34 -60.34 -8.66
CA GLU A 140 11.54 -59.14 -8.79
C GLU A 140 10.17 -59.34 -9.48
N GLY A 141 10.15 -60.14 -10.56
CA GLY A 141 8.91 -60.45 -11.28
C GLY A 141 7.92 -61.25 -10.41
N ALA A 142 8.40 -62.27 -9.66
CA ALA A 142 7.55 -63.05 -8.76
C ALA A 142 7.06 -62.22 -7.56
N ARG A 143 7.90 -61.31 -7.05
CA ARG A 143 7.52 -60.38 -5.99
C ARG A 143 6.41 -59.42 -6.45
N LYS A 144 6.57 -58.84 -7.63
CA LYS A 144 5.53 -57.94 -8.22
C LYS A 144 4.20 -58.68 -8.42
N GLU A 145 4.25 -59.91 -8.94
CA GLU A 145 3.05 -60.71 -9.15
C GLU A 145 2.37 -61.10 -7.82
N ARG A 146 3.16 -61.47 -6.81
CA ARG A 146 2.61 -61.78 -5.49
C ARG A 146 1.97 -60.55 -4.83
N LEU A 147 2.57 -59.37 -4.93
CA LEU A 147 1.97 -58.11 -4.45
C LEU A 147 0.65 -57.79 -5.18
N ARG A 148 0.57 -58.00 -6.50
CA ARG A 148 -0.68 -57.86 -7.25
C ARG A 148 -1.78 -58.77 -6.74
N GLN A 149 -1.46 -60.05 -6.46
CA GLN A 149 -2.41 -61.01 -5.89
C GLN A 149 -2.94 -60.54 -4.53
N ILE A 150 -2.04 -60.06 -3.66
CA ILE A 150 -2.41 -59.54 -2.33
C ILE A 150 -3.35 -58.31 -2.45
N VAL A 151 -3.04 -57.38 -3.35
CA VAL A 151 -3.84 -56.19 -3.59
C VAL A 151 -5.17 -56.55 -4.25
N SER A 152 -5.22 -57.57 -5.10
CA SER A 152 -6.44 -58.03 -5.76
C SER A 152 -7.36 -58.87 -4.88
N ASP A 153 -6.87 -59.37 -3.75
CA ASP A 153 -7.68 -60.16 -2.81
C ASP A 153 -8.83 -59.33 -2.21
N PRO A 154 -10.09 -59.75 -2.40
CA PRO A 154 -11.26 -59.05 -1.82
C PRO A 154 -11.13 -58.90 -0.29
N ALA A 155 -10.56 -59.88 0.40
CA ALA A 155 -10.40 -59.83 1.85
C ALA A 155 -9.45 -58.72 2.34
N ASN A 156 -8.61 -58.16 1.46
CA ASN A 156 -7.73 -57.04 1.74
C ASN A 156 -8.37 -55.71 1.29
N ARG A 157 -9.17 -55.71 0.20
CA ARG A 157 -9.79 -54.49 -0.35
C ARG A 157 -10.74 -53.81 0.63
N ASP A 158 -11.49 -54.57 1.39
CA ASP A 158 -12.50 -54.04 2.32
C ASP A 158 -11.91 -53.62 3.67
N GLN A 159 -10.59 -53.74 3.86
CA GLN A 159 -9.87 -53.46 5.11
C GLN A 159 -9.14 -52.11 5.07
N VAL A 160 -9.52 -51.21 4.16
CA VAL A 160 -8.93 -49.87 4.04
C VAL A 160 -9.86 -48.85 4.68
N ARG A 161 -9.43 -48.27 5.79
CA ARG A 161 -10.12 -47.17 6.47
C ARG A 161 -9.41 -45.86 6.15
N LEU A 162 -10.02 -45.04 5.32
CA LEU A 162 -9.50 -43.70 5.01
C LEU A 162 -9.69 -42.76 6.21
N VAL A 163 -8.65 -41.95 6.47
CA VAL A 163 -8.66 -40.87 7.44
C VAL A 163 -8.36 -39.56 6.70
N LYS A 164 -9.32 -38.66 6.69
CA LYS A 164 -9.18 -37.37 6.00
C LYS A 164 -9.20 -36.23 7.00
N LYS A 165 -8.29 -35.27 6.84
CA LYS A 165 -8.25 -34.05 7.63
C LYS A 165 -8.12 -32.85 6.70
N LEU A 166 -8.96 -31.85 6.91
CA LEU A 166 -8.84 -30.53 6.29
C LEU A 166 -8.72 -29.52 7.42
N GLN A 167 -7.63 -28.76 7.42
CA GLN A 167 -7.29 -27.85 8.49
C GLN A 167 -6.91 -26.48 7.95
N VAL A 168 -7.32 -25.45 8.69
CA VAL A 168 -6.94 -24.07 8.47
C VAL A 168 -6.06 -23.61 9.63
N HIS A 169 -4.88 -23.10 9.29
CA HIS A 169 -3.90 -22.61 10.25
C HIS A 169 -3.85 -21.08 10.16
N LEU A 170 -4.16 -20.41 11.26
CA LEU A 170 -3.95 -18.99 11.39
C LEU A 170 -2.48 -18.71 11.73
N SER A 171 -1.98 -17.53 11.37
CA SER A 171 -0.63 -17.08 11.75
C SER A 171 -0.41 -16.94 13.26
N THR A 172 -1.49 -16.98 14.06
CA THR A 172 -1.44 -17.10 15.52
C THR A 172 -0.98 -18.48 16.01
N GLY A 173 -0.87 -19.48 15.11
CA GLY A 173 -0.64 -20.90 15.44
C GLY A 173 -1.91 -21.67 15.80
N LYS A 174 -3.09 -21.05 15.85
CA LYS A 174 -4.36 -21.76 16.03
C LYS A 174 -4.71 -22.56 14.78
N ILE A 175 -5.18 -23.78 14.98
CA ILE A 175 -5.57 -24.71 13.93
C ILE A 175 -7.05 -25.07 14.10
N TYR A 176 -7.80 -24.98 13.02
CA TYR A 176 -9.22 -25.30 12.98
C TYR A 176 -9.49 -26.41 11.96
N ALA A 177 -10.37 -27.34 12.29
CA ALA A 177 -10.95 -28.22 11.28
C ALA A 177 -11.85 -27.39 10.37
N ALA A 178 -11.82 -27.68 9.08
CA ALA A 178 -12.58 -26.96 8.07
C ALA A 178 -13.57 -27.88 7.35
N GLU A 179 -14.69 -27.29 6.95
CA GLU A 179 -15.71 -27.91 6.11
C GLU A 179 -15.76 -27.20 4.75
N VAL A 180 -15.92 -27.94 3.66
CA VAL A 180 -16.10 -27.40 2.32
C VAL A 180 -17.57 -27.03 2.10
N LYS A 181 -17.87 -25.76 1.90
CA LYS A 181 -19.24 -25.26 1.67
C LYS A 181 -19.58 -25.08 0.19
N ALA A 182 -18.59 -24.76 -0.63
CA ALA A 182 -18.72 -24.69 -2.08
C ALA A 182 -17.41 -25.16 -2.71
N TYR A 183 -17.51 -25.83 -3.86
CA TYR A 183 -16.37 -26.41 -4.54
C TYR A 183 -16.55 -26.45 -6.05
N SER A 184 -15.47 -26.22 -6.78
CA SER A 184 -15.34 -26.51 -8.20
C SER A 184 -13.91 -26.99 -8.48
N PRO A 185 -13.74 -28.09 -9.23
CA PRO A 185 -12.42 -28.63 -9.58
C PRO A 185 -11.63 -27.66 -10.46
N THR A 186 -10.36 -28.02 -10.68
CA THR A 186 -9.51 -27.40 -11.68
C THR A 186 -10.05 -27.57 -13.08
N LEU A 187 -9.62 -26.69 -13.99
CA LEU A 187 -9.83 -26.88 -15.42
C LEU A 187 -9.17 -28.16 -15.88
N ASN A 188 -9.96 -29.03 -16.49
CA ASN A 188 -9.44 -30.25 -17.15
C ASN A 188 -9.66 -30.12 -18.66
N PRO A 189 -8.60 -29.91 -19.47
CA PRO A 189 -8.71 -29.80 -20.91
C PRO A 189 -9.32 -31.02 -21.61
N ASN A 190 -9.28 -32.18 -20.94
CA ASN A 190 -9.80 -33.47 -21.46
C ASN A 190 -11.20 -33.80 -20.90
N ALA A 191 -11.78 -32.93 -20.06
CA ALA A 191 -13.14 -33.16 -19.59
C ALA A 191 -14.17 -32.74 -20.64
N PRO A 192 -15.33 -33.43 -20.75
CA PRO A 192 -16.41 -32.97 -21.59
C PRO A 192 -16.87 -31.58 -21.14
N PRO A 193 -17.36 -30.70 -22.06
CA PRO A 193 -17.79 -29.36 -21.71
C PRO A 193 -18.85 -29.41 -20.62
N ALA A 194 -18.66 -28.56 -19.60
CA ALA A 194 -19.47 -28.52 -18.39
C ALA A 194 -20.95 -28.27 -18.69
N GLY A 195 -21.81 -29.14 -18.22
CA GLY A 195 -23.26 -28.90 -18.21
C GLY A 195 -23.63 -27.76 -17.26
N LYS A 196 -24.84 -27.21 -17.43
CA LYS A 196 -25.37 -26.11 -16.59
C LYS A 196 -25.31 -26.47 -15.10
N VAL A 197 -24.91 -25.50 -14.27
CA VAL A 197 -24.97 -25.58 -12.82
C VAL A 197 -26.38 -25.94 -12.39
N VAL A 198 -26.60 -27.08 -11.74
CA VAL A 198 -27.87 -27.48 -11.18
C VAL A 198 -27.95 -26.97 -9.74
N ALA A 199 -28.85 -26.01 -9.50
CA ALA A 199 -29.19 -25.57 -8.17
C ALA A 199 -30.00 -26.66 -7.45
N GLY A 200 -29.46 -27.24 -6.39
CA GLY A 200 -30.20 -28.19 -5.56
C GLY A 200 -29.29 -29.00 -4.66
N GLY A 201 -29.27 -28.62 -3.41
CA GLY A 201 -28.85 -29.28 -2.19
C GLY A 201 -27.98 -30.51 -2.26
N GLY A 202 -26.75 -30.37 -1.93
CA GLY A 202 -25.79 -31.44 -1.75
C GLY A 202 -24.46 -31.12 -2.45
N ALA A 203 -23.38 -31.63 -1.91
CA ALA A 203 -22.00 -31.40 -2.36
C ALA A 203 -21.73 -31.72 -3.87
N GLY A 204 -22.72 -32.23 -4.60
CA GLY A 204 -22.61 -32.59 -6.02
C GLY A 204 -22.95 -31.51 -7.05
N ALA A 205 -23.51 -30.36 -6.64
CA ALA A 205 -24.15 -29.44 -7.58
C ALA A 205 -23.20 -28.48 -8.33
N MET A 206 -21.93 -28.34 -7.87
CA MET A 206 -20.93 -27.46 -8.52
C MET A 206 -19.81 -28.21 -9.23
N GLU A 207 -19.92 -29.49 -9.37
CA GLU A 207 -18.86 -30.45 -9.70
C GLU A 207 -18.27 -30.33 -11.12
N GLN A 208 -18.87 -29.56 -12.03
CA GLN A 208 -18.50 -29.59 -13.44
C GLN A 208 -17.99 -28.28 -14.03
N SER A 209 -17.75 -27.26 -13.22
CA SER A 209 -17.48 -25.94 -13.78
C SER A 209 -16.02 -25.65 -14.08
N GLY A 210 -15.07 -26.41 -13.55
CA GLY A 210 -13.62 -26.21 -13.75
C GLY A 210 -13.15 -24.80 -13.35
N LYS A 211 -13.71 -24.24 -12.28
CA LYS A 211 -13.39 -22.87 -11.84
C LYS A 211 -12.27 -22.81 -10.82
N ASP A 212 -11.75 -23.97 -10.40
CA ASP A 212 -10.68 -24.08 -9.43
C ASP A 212 -10.88 -23.21 -8.17
N MET A 213 -12.06 -23.29 -7.57
CA MET A 213 -12.45 -22.46 -6.43
C MET A 213 -13.14 -23.27 -5.35
N ALA A 214 -12.87 -22.94 -4.09
CA ALA A 214 -13.62 -23.46 -2.95
C ALA A 214 -13.89 -22.39 -1.88
N ILE A 215 -14.99 -22.53 -1.18
CA ILE A 215 -15.27 -21.81 0.07
C ILE A 215 -15.29 -22.81 1.22
N LEU A 216 -14.48 -22.54 2.22
CA LEU A 216 -14.38 -23.31 3.44
C LEU A 216 -15.09 -22.59 4.58
N LYS A 217 -15.45 -23.34 5.61
CA LYS A 217 -16.00 -22.84 6.88
C LYS A 217 -15.22 -23.44 8.04
N ILE A 218 -14.78 -22.59 8.96
CA ILE A 218 -14.22 -22.98 10.26
C ILE A 218 -15.10 -22.44 11.38
N GLU A 219 -15.14 -23.12 12.53
CA GLU A 219 -15.89 -22.67 13.70
C GLU A 219 -15.06 -21.66 14.52
N ALA A 220 -15.15 -20.40 14.12
CA ALA A 220 -14.51 -19.25 14.77
C ALA A 220 -15.26 -17.96 14.44
N ASN A 221 -15.15 -16.94 15.31
CA ASN A 221 -15.83 -15.65 15.18
C ASN A 221 -14.81 -14.52 15.27
N ASP A 222 -15.25 -13.30 14.92
CA ASP A 222 -14.48 -12.06 15.01
C ASP A 222 -13.13 -12.12 14.26
N LEU A 223 -13.03 -13.03 13.29
CA LEU A 223 -11.82 -13.24 12.52
C LEU A 223 -11.46 -12.00 11.68
N PRO A 224 -10.16 -11.77 11.42
CA PRO A 224 -9.72 -10.79 10.44
C PRO A 224 -10.28 -11.11 9.06
N THR A 225 -10.63 -10.09 8.29
CA THR A 225 -11.19 -10.25 6.94
C THR A 225 -10.52 -9.32 5.96
N VAL A 226 -10.50 -9.71 4.68
CA VAL A 226 -10.06 -8.87 3.57
C VAL A 226 -11.24 -8.18 2.90
N ARG A 227 -10.98 -7.07 2.21
CA ARG A 227 -11.96 -6.42 1.35
C ARG A 227 -11.85 -6.99 -0.07
N LEU A 228 -12.98 -7.42 -0.62
CA LEU A 228 -13.07 -7.80 -2.03
C LEU A 228 -13.33 -6.55 -2.88
N ALA A 229 -12.65 -6.42 -4.01
CA ALA A 229 -13.00 -5.42 -5.01
C ALA A 229 -14.40 -5.70 -5.59
N ALA A 230 -15.08 -4.66 -6.05
CA ALA A 230 -16.39 -4.83 -6.68
C ALA A 230 -16.31 -5.70 -7.95
N ASN A 231 -15.22 -5.55 -8.69
CA ASN A 231 -14.88 -6.36 -9.87
C ASN A 231 -13.38 -6.22 -10.18
N SER A 232 -12.88 -7.05 -11.09
CA SER A 232 -11.51 -7.00 -11.61
C SER A 232 -11.39 -6.25 -12.96
N THR A 233 -12.49 -5.73 -13.50
CA THR A 233 -12.51 -5.09 -14.83
C THR A 233 -11.84 -3.72 -14.85
N GLY A 234 -11.72 -3.08 -13.68
CA GLY A 234 -11.03 -1.80 -13.52
C GLY A 234 -9.49 -1.89 -13.51
N LEU A 235 -8.92 -3.10 -13.53
CA LEU A 235 -7.47 -3.28 -13.57
C LEU A 235 -6.89 -2.87 -14.91
N ASN A 236 -5.73 -2.21 -14.87
CA ASN A 236 -4.98 -1.78 -16.05
C ASN A 236 -3.71 -2.61 -16.24
N LEU A 237 -3.24 -2.72 -17.48
CA LEU A 237 -1.94 -3.31 -17.79
C LEU A 237 -0.82 -2.53 -17.09
N GLY A 238 0.11 -3.24 -16.47
CA GLY A 238 1.21 -2.65 -15.71
C GLY A 238 0.84 -2.20 -14.29
N GLU A 239 -0.44 -2.29 -13.91
CA GLU A 239 -0.86 -1.97 -12.53
C GLU A 239 -0.21 -2.91 -11.52
N GLN A 240 0.31 -2.34 -10.43
CA GLN A 240 0.96 -3.11 -9.38
C GLN A 240 -0.04 -3.95 -8.60
N LEU A 241 0.33 -5.19 -8.37
CA LEU A 241 -0.37 -6.15 -7.52
C LEU A 241 0.55 -6.65 -6.41
N PHE A 242 -0.01 -7.05 -5.29
CA PHE A 242 0.70 -7.85 -4.30
C PHE A 242 -0.12 -9.08 -3.92
N ILE A 243 0.58 -10.20 -3.72
CA ILE A 243 -0.01 -11.49 -3.38
C ILE A 243 0.50 -11.89 -2.02
N ILE A 244 -0.37 -12.39 -1.17
CA ILE A 244 -0.01 -12.89 0.16
C ILE A 244 -0.37 -14.37 0.22
N GLY A 245 0.58 -15.20 0.68
CA GLY A 245 0.37 -16.64 0.76
C GLY A 245 1.46 -17.38 1.55
N TYR A 246 1.39 -18.70 1.52
CA TYR A 246 2.27 -19.61 2.23
C TYR A 246 3.05 -20.51 1.25
N PRO A 247 4.16 -20.02 0.65
CA PRO A 247 4.90 -20.78 -0.34
C PRO A 247 5.47 -22.07 0.27
N GLY A 248 5.30 -23.20 -0.41
CA GLY A 248 5.80 -24.50 0.05
C GLY A 248 7.32 -24.54 0.24
N VAL A 249 8.05 -23.77 -0.58
CA VAL A 249 9.52 -23.62 -0.43
C VAL A 249 9.92 -22.95 0.89
N VAL A 250 9.02 -22.16 1.50
CA VAL A 250 9.22 -21.56 2.83
C VAL A 250 8.79 -22.53 3.92
N LEU A 251 7.64 -23.21 3.72
CA LEU A 251 7.11 -24.19 4.68
C LEU A 251 8.05 -25.38 4.91
N ASN A 252 8.72 -25.83 3.83
CA ASN A 252 9.61 -26.98 3.84
C ASN A 252 11.11 -26.60 3.89
N ASN A 253 11.42 -25.39 4.34
CA ASN A 253 12.79 -24.91 4.42
C ASN A 253 13.42 -25.30 5.77
N ASP A 254 14.43 -26.16 5.75
CA ASP A 254 15.10 -26.66 6.94
C ASP A 254 15.88 -25.59 7.74
N PHE A 255 16.19 -24.45 7.11
CA PHE A 255 16.85 -23.31 7.76
C PHE A 255 15.88 -22.38 8.50
N LEU A 256 14.57 -22.55 8.33
CA LEU A 256 13.57 -21.72 8.96
C LEU A 256 12.93 -22.42 10.17
N SER A 257 12.67 -21.65 11.22
CA SER A 257 11.89 -22.16 12.34
C SER A 257 10.43 -22.42 11.89
N ARG A 258 9.76 -23.41 12.49
CA ARG A 258 8.34 -23.67 12.22
C ARG A 258 7.45 -22.46 12.47
N LYS A 259 7.79 -21.58 13.42
CA LYS A 259 7.06 -20.34 13.66
C LYS A 259 7.21 -19.36 12.50
N SER A 260 8.42 -19.21 11.96
CA SER A 260 8.67 -18.36 10.78
C SER A 260 7.98 -18.89 9.53
N ALA A 261 7.90 -20.21 9.38
CA ALA A 261 7.19 -20.83 8.26
C ALA A 261 5.67 -20.55 8.28
N LEU A 262 5.09 -20.29 9.45
CA LEU A 262 3.67 -19.90 9.60
C LEU A 262 3.41 -18.41 9.37
N GLU A 263 4.40 -17.59 9.06
CA GLU A 263 4.21 -16.22 8.61
C GLU A 263 3.96 -16.19 7.10
N ALA A 264 2.87 -15.57 6.67
CA ALA A 264 2.56 -15.40 5.26
C ALA A 264 3.64 -14.55 4.55
N SER A 265 4.07 -15.02 3.40
CA SER A 265 4.99 -14.32 2.51
C SER A 265 4.23 -13.35 1.59
N VAL A 266 4.90 -12.28 1.17
CA VAL A 266 4.36 -11.30 0.23
C VAL A 266 5.21 -11.30 -1.03
N THR A 267 4.56 -11.39 -2.18
CA THR A 267 5.19 -11.18 -3.49
C THR A 267 4.53 -10.01 -4.18
N VAL A 268 5.33 -9.21 -4.88
CA VAL A 268 4.86 -8.03 -5.61
C VAL A 268 5.13 -8.23 -7.09
N GLY A 269 4.21 -7.84 -7.93
CA GLY A 269 4.31 -7.87 -9.37
C GLY A 269 3.32 -6.92 -10.02
N ARG A 270 3.02 -7.16 -11.30
CA ARG A 270 2.14 -6.31 -12.11
C ARG A 270 1.16 -7.15 -12.90
N VAL A 271 0.09 -6.53 -13.33
CA VAL A 271 -0.81 -7.09 -14.34
C VAL A 271 -0.07 -7.13 -15.68
N SER A 272 0.25 -8.33 -16.17
CA SER A 272 0.94 -8.55 -17.44
C SER A 272 0.00 -8.73 -18.62
N GLY A 273 -1.27 -9.08 -18.37
CA GLY A 273 -2.25 -9.30 -19.42
C GLY A 273 -3.60 -9.79 -18.90
N PHE A 274 -4.55 -9.82 -19.82
CA PHE A 274 -5.85 -10.47 -19.63
C PHE A 274 -5.98 -11.56 -20.68
N LYS A 275 -6.34 -12.77 -20.25
CA LYS A 275 -6.51 -13.92 -21.12
C LYS A 275 -7.91 -14.48 -20.96
N ILE A 276 -8.28 -15.32 -21.87
CA ILE A 276 -9.52 -16.10 -21.82
C ILE A 276 -9.09 -17.57 -21.69
N ASP A 277 -9.64 -18.28 -20.73
CA ASP A 277 -9.39 -19.71 -20.55
C ASP A 277 -10.15 -20.57 -21.58
N ILE A 278 -9.91 -21.86 -21.58
CA ILE A 278 -10.55 -22.81 -22.50
C ILE A 278 -12.08 -22.93 -22.33
N THR A 279 -12.65 -22.29 -21.33
CA THR A 279 -14.08 -22.23 -21.05
C THR A 279 -14.67 -20.83 -21.23
N ASP A 280 -13.99 -19.98 -22.01
CA ASP A 280 -14.36 -18.60 -22.32
C ASP A 280 -14.45 -17.66 -21.09
N ARG A 281 -13.69 -17.96 -20.02
CA ARG A 281 -13.64 -17.12 -18.82
C ARG A 281 -12.36 -16.29 -18.80
N ARG A 282 -12.51 -15.04 -18.37
CA ARG A 282 -11.39 -14.14 -18.15
C ARG A 282 -10.50 -14.64 -17.00
N VAL A 283 -9.19 -14.60 -17.23
CA VAL A 283 -8.14 -14.77 -16.21
C VAL A 283 -7.17 -13.61 -16.30
N ILE A 284 -6.56 -13.26 -15.17
CA ILE A 284 -5.60 -12.16 -15.06
C ILE A 284 -4.19 -12.77 -15.07
N GLN A 285 -3.36 -12.34 -16.03
CA GLN A 285 -1.96 -12.71 -16.07
C GLN A 285 -1.13 -11.73 -15.25
N THR A 286 -0.16 -12.23 -14.48
CA THR A 286 0.75 -11.44 -13.64
C THR A 286 2.18 -11.98 -13.70
N ASP A 287 3.16 -11.10 -13.52
CA ASP A 287 4.56 -11.42 -13.32
C ASP A 287 4.93 -11.63 -11.83
N ALA A 288 3.98 -11.40 -10.92
CA ALA A 288 4.18 -11.69 -9.51
C ALA A 288 4.60 -13.15 -9.31
N ALA A 289 5.61 -13.39 -8.49
CA ALA A 289 6.08 -14.74 -8.22
C ALA A 289 5.01 -15.56 -7.50
N ILE A 290 4.50 -16.59 -8.16
CA ILE A 290 3.61 -17.60 -7.59
C ILE A 290 4.35 -18.94 -7.61
N THR A 291 4.35 -19.63 -6.49
CA THR A 291 4.94 -20.95 -6.32
C THR A 291 3.95 -21.88 -5.66
N TRP A 292 4.26 -23.16 -5.61
CA TRP A 292 3.49 -24.15 -4.85
C TRP A 292 3.22 -23.66 -3.42
N GLY A 293 1.97 -23.70 -2.98
CA GLY A 293 1.51 -23.21 -1.68
C GLY A 293 0.96 -21.80 -1.67
N ASN A 294 1.30 -20.92 -2.65
CA ASN A 294 0.64 -19.62 -2.83
C ASN A 294 -0.77 -19.76 -3.43
N SER A 295 -1.07 -20.90 -4.07
CA SER A 295 -2.39 -21.19 -4.63
C SER A 295 -3.48 -21.00 -3.60
N GLY A 296 -4.55 -20.30 -3.97
CA GLY A 296 -5.65 -19.89 -3.08
C GLY A 296 -5.41 -18.60 -2.33
N GLY A 297 -4.20 -18.06 -2.36
CA GLY A 297 -3.89 -16.76 -1.73
C GLY A 297 -4.48 -15.58 -2.51
N PRO A 298 -4.84 -14.48 -1.79
CA PRO A 298 -5.41 -13.28 -2.41
C PRO A 298 -4.36 -12.46 -3.15
N ALA A 299 -4.76 -11.93 -4.30
CA ALA A 299 -4.04 -10.90 -5.04
C ALA A 299 -4.76 -9.55 -4.85
N PHE A 300 -4.03 -8.55 -4.41
CA PHE A 300 -4.55 -7.23 -4.07
C PHE A 300 -4.13 -6.17 -5.09
N ASN A 301 -4.99 -5.19 -5.31
CA ASN A 301 -4.67 -3.96 -6.02
C ASN A 301 -3.98 -2.93 -5.08
N GLN A 302 -3.62 -1.78 -5.62
CA GLN A 302 -3.00 -0.68 -4.86
C GLN A 302 -3.91 -0.08 -3.76
N SER A 303 -5.22 -0.33 -3.82
CA SER A 303 -6.18 0.09 -2.77
C SER A 303 -6.33 -0.93 -1.63
N GLY A 304 -5.57 -2.04 -1.69
CA GLY A 304 -5.65 -3.13 -0.71
C GLY A 304 -6.94 -3.94 -0.81
N GLU A 305 -7.55 -4.02 -2.00
CA GLU A 305 -8.73 -4.83 -2.28
C GLU A 305 -8.34 -6.07 -3.08
N VAL A 306 -8.93 -7.21 -2.75
CA VAL A 306 -8.70 -8.46 -3.47
C VAL A 306 -9.33 -8.37 -4.85
N VAL A 307 -8.53 -8.49 -5.89
CA VAL A 307 -8.94 -8.46 -7.31
C VAL A 307 -8.88 -9.84 -7.96
N GLY A 308 -8.24 -10.80 -7.30
CA GLY A 308 -8.16 -12.18 -7.79
C GLY A 308 -7.53 -13.13 -6.77
N VAL A 309 -7.50 -14.40 -7.16
CA VAL A 309 -6.96 -15.52 -6.37
C VAL A 309 -5.81 -16.14 -7.14
N ALA A 310 -4.65 -16.26 -6.52
CA ALA A 310 -3.49 -16.93 -7.11
C ALA A 310 -3.84 -18.41 -7.37
N THR A 311 -3.60 -18.87 -8.60
CA THR A 311 -3.99 -20.24 -8.97
C THR A 311 -2.86 -20.97 -9.68
N PHE A 312 -2.98 -21.22 -10.96
CA PHE A 312 -2.01 -22.02 -11.69
C PHE A 312 -0.79 -21.22 -12.12
N ILE A 313 0.32 -21.92 -12.21
CA ILE A 313 1.59 -21.46 -12.76
C ILE A 313 1.78 -22.08 -14.15
N SER A 314 2.47 -21.38 -15.03
CA SER A 314 2.95 -21.99 -16.27
C SER A 314 4.10 -22.94 -15.96
N LEU A 315 4.05 -24.13 -16.54
CA LEU A 315 5.14 -25.11 -16.43
C LEU A 315 5.92 -25.18 -17.74
N THR A 316 7.16 -25.66 -17.66
CA THR A 316 7.94 -26.01 -18.84
C THR A 316 7.20 -27.09 -19.67
N PRO A 317 7.53 -27.29 -20.95
CA PRO A 317 6.91 -28.33 -21.76
C PRO A 317 7.02 -29.73 -21.15
N GLU A 318 8.06 -29.98 -20.39
CA GLU A 318 8.31 -31.23 -19.65
C GLU A 318 7.43 -31.35 -18.41
N GLY A 319 6.84 -30.21 -17.92
CA GLY A 319 5.92 -30.16 -16.80
C GLY A 319 6.58 -30.26 -15.42
N ASP A 320 7.89 -30.11 -15.36
CA ASP A 320 8.71 -30.30 -14.13
C ASP A 320 9.11 -28.99 -13.44
N GLN A 321 9.13 -27.85 -14.18
CA GLN A 321 9.56 -26.57 -13.64
C GLN A 321 8.55 -25.46 -13.87
N ALA A 322 8.41 -24.57 -12.88
CA ALA A 322 7.58 -23.38 -13.00
C ALA A 322 8.27 -22.31 -13.85
N VAL A 323 7.58 -21.82 -14.88
CA VAL A 323 8.04 -20.67 -15.68
C VAL A 323 7.70 -19.39 -14.95
N GLN A 324 8.72 -18.68 -14.46
CA GLN A 324 8.53 -17.44 -13.75
C GLN A 324 8.00 -16.32 -14.67
N GLY A 325 7.17 -15.42 -14.11
CA GLY A 325 6.63 -14.28 -14.84
C GLY A 325 5.38 -14.56 -15.69
N PHE A 326 4.89 -15.80 -15.71
CA PHE A 326 3.70 -16.21 -16.47
C PHE A 326 2.70 -16.92 -15.56
N ASN A 327 2.25 -16.20 -14.54
CA ASN A 327 1.32 -16.71 -13.55
C ASN A 327 -0.09 -16.15 -13.78
N PHE A 328 -1.09 -16.80 -13.21
CA PHE A 328 -2.49 -16.47 -13.44
C PHE A 328 -3.27 -16.34 -12.14
N LEU A 329 -4.26 -15.45 -12.17
CA LEU A 329 -5.19 -15.22 -11.08
C LEU A 329 -6.62 -15.49 -11.58
N ILE A 330 -7.40 -16.17 -10.76
CA ILE A 330 -8.85 -16.26 -10.92
C ILE A 330 -9.45 -14.91 -10.49
N PRO A 331 -10.28 -14.25 -11.30
CA PRO A 331 -10.88 -12.98 -10.96
C PRO A 331 -11.75 -13.04 -9.71
N VAL A 332 -11.81 -11.93 -8.95
CA VAL A 332 -12.59 -11.81 -7.70
C VAL A 332 -14.08 -12.10 -7.89
N GLU A 333 -14.62 -11.88 -9.09
CA GLU A 333 -16.00 -12.18 -9.44
C GLU A 333 -16.36 -13.66 -9.21
N THR A 334 -15.39 -14.57 -9.38
CA THR A 334 -15.55 -15.99 -9.07
C THR A 334 -15.72 -16.22 -7.57
N VAL A 335 -14.94 -15.53 -6.73
CA VAL A 335 -15.12 -15.59 -5.27
C VAL A 335 -16.53 -15.13 -4.88
N GLN A 336 -16.98 -14.02 -5.45
CA GLN A 336 -18.31 -13.46 -5.20
C GLN A 336 -19.44 -14.40 -5.68
N GLU A 337 -19.23 -15.08 -6.82
CA GLU A 337 -20.16 -16.09 -7.32
C GLU A 337 -20.31 -17.24 -6.34
N PHE A 338 -19.20 -17.78 -5.84
CA PHE A 338 -19.19 -18.88 -4.89
C PHE A 338 -19.80 -18.48 -3.53
N ALA A 339 -19.52 -17.27 -3.05
CA ALA A 339 -20.16 -16.74 -1.85
C ALA A 339 -21.67 -16.63 -2.03
N ARG A 340 -22.15 -16.10 -3.15
CA ARG A 340 -23.59 -16.01 -3.47
C ARG A 340 -24.25 -17.39 -3.55
N ALA A 341 -23.56 -18.39 -4.09
CA ALA A 341 -24.11 -19.75 -4.22
C ALA A 341 -24.45 -20.39 -2.87
N ILE A 342 -23.78 -19.95 -1.79
CA ILE A 342 -24.08 -20.38 -0.41
C ILE A 342 -24.81 -19.30 0.41
N SER A 343 -25.41 -18.31 -0.28
CA SER A 343 -26.11 -17.18 0.36
C SER A 343 -25.27 -16.39 1.35
N LEU A 344 -23.94 -16.32 1.12
CA LEU A 344 -22.99 -15.56 1.94
C LEU A 344 -22.75 -14.19 1.33
N THR A 345 -22.79 -13.14 2.14
CA THR A 345 -22.36 -11.80 1.78
C THR A 345 -20.98 -11.55 2.41
N PRO A 346 -19.90 -11.50 1.63
CA PRO A 346 -18.58 -11.16 2.15
C PRO A 346 -18.60 -9.79 2.84
N THR A 347 -17.94 -9.67 4.00
CA THR A 347 -17.93 -8.42 4.76
C THR A 347 -16.60 -8.21 5.49
N THR A 348 -16.23 -6.94 5.64
CA THR A 348 -15.13 -6.51 6.51
C THR A 348 -15.60 -6.01 7.88
N ASP A 349 -16.86 -6.21 8.21
CA ASP A 349 -17.42 -5.78 9.49
C ASP A 349 -17.05 -6.75 10.62
N SER A 350 -15.76 -6.83 10.88
CA SER A 350 -15.13 -7.59 11.95
C SER A 350 -14.58 -6.63 13.00
N PRO A 351 -14.88 -6.84 14.29
CA PRO A 351 -14.29 -6.05 15.38
C PRO A 351 -12.76 -6.05 15.33
N PHE A 352 -12.14 -7.21 15.03
CA PHE A 352 -10.70 -7.31 14.87
C PHE A 352 -10.22 -6.45 13.70
N THR A 353 -10.80 -6.60 12.51
CA THR A 353 -10.38 -5.86 11.30
C THR A 353 -10.45 -4.36 11.50
N GLN A 354 -11.51 -3.87 12.18
CA GLN A 354 -11.66 -2.45 12.48
C GLN A 354 -10.60 -1.94 13.45
N LYS A 355 -10.30 -2.69 14.54
CA LYS A 355 -9.31 -2.30 15.53
C LYS A 355 -7.90 -2.34 14.95
N TRP A 356 -7.56 -3.41 14.25
CA TRP A 356 -6.29 -3.56 13.58
C TRP A 356 -6.08 -2.49 12.50
N GLY A 357 -7.09 -2.23 11.67
CA GLY A 357 -7.04 -1.18 10.66
C GLY A 357 -6.72 0.20 11.27
N ARG A 358 -7.37 0.55 12.40
CA ARG A 358 -7.09 1.81 13.12
C ARG A 358 -5.68 1.85 13.70
N ALA A 359 -5.19 0.72 14.21
CA ALA A 359 -3.82 0.63 14.73
C ALA A 359 -2.79 0.93 13.64
N VAL A 360 -2.94 0.27 12.49
CA VAL A 360 -2.09 0.49 11.31
C VAL A 360 -2.17 1.96 10.86
N ASP A 361 -3.39 2.53 10.73
CA ASP A 361 -3.56 3.94 10.36
C ASP A 361 -2.91 4.90 11.34
N SER A 362 -3.09 4.66 12.64
CA SER A 362 -2.50 5.49 13.68
C SER A 362 -0.98 5.46 13.62
N TYR A 363 -0.40 4.28 13.33
CA TYR A 363 1.04 4.10 13.20
C TYR A 363 1.61 4.89 12.01
N PHE A 364 1.03 4.74 10.81
CA PHE A 364 1.49 5.46 9.61
C PHE A 364 1.20 6.96 9.65
N ALA A 365 0.21 7.38 10.44
CA ALA A 365 -0.04 8.80 10.73
C ALA A 365 0.94 9.40 11.76
N GLY A 366 1.88 8.61 12.31
CA GLY A 366 2.81 9.06 13.34
C GLY A 366 2.20 9.18 14.74
N ASN A 367 0.97 8.70 14.95
CA ASN A 367 0.27 8.74 16.23
C ASN A 367 0.59 7.48 17.07
N PHE A 368 1.87 7.27 17.39
CA PHE A 368 2.37 6.00 17.93
C PHE A 368 1.72 5.59 19.25
N ARG A 369 1.45 6.51 20.17
CA ARG A 369 0.73 6.21 21.42
C ARG A 369 -0.70 5.72 21.19
N ARG A 370 -1.37 6.23 20.15
CA ARG A 370 -2.68 5.74 19.74
C ARG A 370 -2.57 4.37 19.08
N ALA A 371 -1.58 4.18 18.20
CA ALA A 371 -1.32 2.89 17.56
C ALA A 371 -1.13 1.77 18.61
N VAL A 372 -0.34 2.01 19.67
CA VAL A 372 -0.17 1.04 20.76
C VAL A 372 -1.52 0.65 21.37
N ARG A 373 -2.37 1.63 21.74
CA ARG A 373 -3.69 1.34 22.33
C ARG A 373 -4.60 0.56 21.37
N ASP A 374 -4.62 0.96 20.09
CA ASP A 374 -5.46 0.30 19.08
C ASP A 374 -4.98 -1.14 18.82
N VAL A 375 -3.65 -1.40 18.84
CA VAL A 375 -3.08 -2.77 18.78
C VAL A 375 -3.51 -3.59 19.99
N GLU A 376 -3.41 -3.06 21.20
CA GLU A 376 -3.81 -3.74 22.43
C GLU A 376 -5.32 -4.09 22.42
N GLU A 377 -6.15 -3.25 21.80
CA GLU A 377 -7.57 -3.56 21.61
C GLU A 377 -7.78 -4.70 20.61
N ALA A 378 -7.02 -4.75 19.50
CA ALA A 378 -7.07 -5.85 18.53
C ALA A 378 -6.55 -7.15 19.16
N GLU A 379 -5.48 -7.08 19.95
CA GLU A 379 -4.87 -8.23 20.62
C GLU A 379 -5.79 -8.87 21.68
N ARG A 380 -6.67 -8.07 22.33
CA ARG A 380 -7.68 -8.61 23.23
C ARG A 380 -8.76 -9.45 22.53
N ILE A 381 -9.07 -9.09 21.27
CA ILE A 381 -10.03 -9.86 20.46
C ILE A 381 -9.36 -11.17 19.99
N MET A 382 -8.16 -11.06 19.43
CA MET A 382 -7.45 -12.23 18.92
C MET A 382 -5.94 -12.09 19.17
N PRO A 383 -5.42 -12.73 20.23
CA PRO A 383 -4.00 -12.65 20.57
C PRO A 383 -3.15 -13.55 19.65
N GLY A 384 -1.87 -13.17 19.56
CA GLY A 384 -0.84 -14.05 18.99
C GLY A 384 -0.50 -13.80 17.52
N PHE A 385 -1.08 -12.80 16.86
CA PHE A 385 -0.63 -12.42 15.51
C PHE A 385 0.77 -11.78 15.57
N PRO A 386 1.76 -12.32 14.82
CA PRO A 386 3.13 -11.79 14.83
C PRO A 386 3.22 -10.31 14.42
N ASP A 387 2.43 -9.90 13.43
CA ASP A 387 2.44 -8.52 12.94
C ASP A 387 1.91 -7.53 13.99
N LEU A 388 0.94 -7.91 14.84
CA LEU A 388 0.46 -7.07 15.94
C LEU A 388 1.57 -6.85 16.97
N MET A 389 2.26 -7.92 17.36
CA MET A 389 3.36 -7.85 18.33
C MET A 389 4.51 -6.98 17.81
N ARG A 390 4.85 -7.12 16.53
CA ARG A 390 5.89 -6.33 15.84
C ARG A 390 5.52 -4.86 15.80
N LEU A 391 4.30 -4.53 15.31
CA LEU A 391 3.83 -3.15 15.22
C LEU A 391 3.73 -2.50 16.59
N ARG A 392 3.26 -3.23 17.62
CA ARG A 392 3.22 -2.72 19.01
C ARG A 392 4.61 -2.34 19.50
N ALA A 393 5.57 -3.25 19.38
CA ALA A 393 6.94 -3.01 19.84
C ALA A 393 7.56 -1.79 19.14
N GLU A 394 7.38 -1.68 17.83
CA GLU A 394 7.90 -0.56 17.07
C GLU A 394 7.19 0.76 17.41
N ALA A 395 5.87 0.74 17.55
CA ALA A 395 5.09 1.90 17.97
C ALA A 395 5.48 2.37 19.39
N GLN A 396 5.73 1.46 20.31
CA GLN A 396 6.20 1.78 21.67
C GLN A 396 7.55 2.49 21.63
N MET A 397 8.53 1.93 20.91
CA MET A 397 9.86 2.56 20.76
C MET A 397 9.77 3.96 20.16
N ARG A 398 8.90 4.16 19.17
CA ARG A 398 8.69 5.47 18.54
C ARG A 398 7.94 6.42 19.46
N ALA A 399 6.95 5.95 20.24
CA ALA A 399 6.18 6.74 21.19
C ALA A 399 7.04 7.28 22.35
N GLU A 400 8.04 6.51 22.78
CA GLU A 400 9.02 6.93 23.80
C GLU A 400 9.93 8.06 23.31
N ARG A 401 10.24 8.07 22.01
CA ARG A 401 11.04 9.13 21.35
C ARG A 401 10.23 10.37 21.03
N GLU A 402 8.90 10.32 21.10
CA GLU A 402 8.06 11.49 20.89
C GLU A 402 8.25 12.49 22.03
N PRO A 403 8.57 13.76 21.73
CA PRO A 403 8.61 14.78 22.75
C PRO A 403 7.25 14.88 23.44
N GLY A 404 7.25 14.83 24.77
CA GLY A 404 6.03 14.92 25.56
C GLY A 404 5.20 16.14 25.21
N PHE A 405 3.91 16.12 25.55
CA PHE A 405 2.94 17.20 25.25
C PHE A 405 3.48 18.60 25.64
N GLY A 406 4.13 18.70 26.79
CA GLY A 406 4.76 19.95 27.26
C GLY A 406 5.89 20.44 26.34
N ALA A 407 6.72 19.55 25.81
CA ALA A 407 7.81 19.92 24.92
C ALA A 407 7.33 20.34 23.52
N ARG A 408 6.21 19.79 23.03
CA ARG A 408 5.57 20.24 21.77
C ARG A 408 5.01 21.65 21.93
N HIS A 409 4.29 21.93 23.02
CA HIS A 409 3.75 23.27 23.29
C HIS A 409 4.84 24.29 23.57
N LEU A 410 5.93 23.89 24.23
CA LEU A 410 7.07 24.78 24.45
C LEU A 410 7.74 25.15 23.10
N ARG A 411 7.95 24.18 22.19
CA ARG A 411 8.51 24.45 20.85
C ARG A 411 7.60 25.36 20.02
N LEU A 412 6.28 25.12 20.04
CA LEU A 412 5.30 25.99 19.38
C LEU A 412 5.27 27.38 20.01
N GLY A 413 5.29 27.47 21.32
CA GLY A 413 5.34 28.75 22.05
C GLY A 413 6.62 29.54 21.75
N VAL A 414 7.77 28.87 21.72
CA VAL A 414 9.07 29.49 21.38
C VAL A 414 9.07 29.96 19.93
N SER A 415 8.60 29.13 18.97
CA SER A 415 8.55 29.55 17.55
C SER A 415 7.59 30.72 17.32
N LEU A 416 6.42 30.72 17.98
CA LEU A 416 5.47 31.83 17.93
C LEU A 416 6.05 33.09 18.57
N GLY A 417 6.75 32.95 19.70
CA GLY A 417 7.44 34.06 20.37
C GLY A 417 8.55 34.68 19.53
N VAL A 418 9.35 33.86 18.85
CA VAL A 418 10.41 34.33 17.94
C VAL A 418 9.83 35.06 16.73
N THR A 419 8.75 34.52 16.11
CA THR A 419 8.10 35.17 14.96
C THR A 419 7.43 36.49 15.37
N LEU A 420 6.77 36.55 16.51
CA LEU A 420 6.19 37.77 17.05
C LEU A 420 7.26 38.81 17.42
N GLY A 421 8.36 38.36 18.04
CA GLY A 421 9.51 39.21 18.35
C GLY A 421 10.16 39.81 17.12
N MET A 422 10.35 39.01 16.04
CA MET A 422 10.85 39.54 14.77
C MET A 422 9.89 40.55 14.12
N ALA A 423 8.59 40.27 14.16
CA ALA A 423 7.60 41.19 13.62
C ALA A 423 7.60 42.55 14.37
N LEU A 424 7.69 42.53 15.71
CA LEU A 424 7.81 43.73 16.53
C LEU A 424 9.13 44.45 16.29
N LEU A 425 10.26 43.75 16.10
CA LEU A 425 11.54 44.35 15.75
C LEU A 425 11.46 45.10 14.41
N VAL A 426 10.90 44.45 13.37
CA VAL A 426 10.72 45.04 12.05
C VAL A 426 9.82 46.30 12.12
N LEU A 427 8.74 46.25 12.90
CA LEU A 427 7.88 47.41 13.15
C LEU A 427 8.61 48.55 13.88
N GLY A 428 9.43 48.18 14.88
CA GLY A 428 10.26 49.15 15.61
C GLY A 428 11.31 49.83 14.71
N VAL A 429 12.02 49.06 13.90
CA VAL A 429 12.98 49.60 12.91
C VAL A 429 12.27 50.50 11.90
N ARG A 430 11.10 50.08 11.38
CA ARG A 430 10.30 50.93 10.44
C ARG A 430 9.87 52.25 11.07
N ARG A 431 9.43 52.24 12.33
CA ARG A 431 9.06 53.47 13.08
C ARG A 431 10.27 54.36 13.27
N ALA A 432 11.43 53.81 13.68
CA ALA A 432 12.66 54.56 13.89
C ALA A 432 13.18 55.21 12.58
N VAL A 433 13.19 54.43 11.47
CA VAL A 433 13.56 54.93 10.14
C VAL A 433 12.60 56.04 9.67
N LYS A 434 11.29 55.81 9.84
CA LYS A 434 10.27 56.81 9.48
C LYS A 434 10.40 58.09 10.36
N GLY A 435 10.75 57.96 11.61
CA GLY A 435 11.00 59.07 12.52
C GLY A 435 12.27 59.87 12.15
N ARG A 436 13.36 59.17 11.76
CA ARG A 436 14.59 59.83 11.26
C ARG A 436 14.35 60.53 9.91
N LEU A 437 13.66 59.92 8.98
CA LEU A 437 13.30 60.51 7.70
C LEU A 437 12.40 61.75 7.90
N ARG A 438 11.40 61.71 8.77
CA ARG A 438 10.58 62.89 9.08
C ARG A 438 11.39 64.07 9.66
N ARG A 439 12.40 63.81 10.51
CA ARG A 439 13.29 64.84 11.05
C ARG A 439 14.25 65.38 9.98
N ALA A 440 14.73 64.55 9.09
CA ALA A 440 15.61 64.96 8.00
C ALA A 440 14.88 65.77 6.92
N TYR A 441 13.65 65.42 6.60
CA TYR A 441 12.85 66.01 5.54
C TYR A 441 11.83 67.05 6.03
N GLY A 442 11.69 67.26 7.32
CA GLY A 442 10.77 68.23 7.91
C GLY A 442 11.12 69.72 7.65
N ARG A 443 12.28 69.97 6.99
CA ARG A 443 12.72 71.31 6.56
C ARG A 443 12.47 71.58 5.06
N VAL A 444 11.94 70.61 4.31
CA VAL A 444 11.66 70.82 2.88
C VAL A 444 10.28 71.49 2.74
N GLN A 445 10.29 72.74 2.34
CA GLN A 445 9.06 73.42 2.04
C GLN A 445 8.61 73.17 0.61
N ARG A 446 7.35 72.84 0.40
CA ARG A 446 6.76 72.75 -0.94
C ARG A 446 6.38 74.10 -1.41
N MET A 447 6.74 74.47 -2.65
CA MET A 447 6.41 75.75 -3.26
C MET A 447 5.49 75.50 -4.47
N ALA A 448 4.46 76.32 -4.61
CA ALA A 448 3.54 76.28 -5.75
C ALA A 448 4.25 76.70 -7.05
N PRO A 449 3.93 76.13 -8.20
CA PRO A 449 4.55 76.46 -9.49
C PRO A 449 4.48 77.99 -9.80
N ASP A 450 3.38 78.65 -9.47
CA ASP A 450 3.19 80.08 -9.70
C ASP A 450 4.06 80.95 -8.80
N GLU A 451 4.40 80.47 -7.61
CA GLU A 451 5.32 81.16 -6.71
C GLU A 451 6.77 81.00 -7.19
N ILE A 452 7.12 79.80 -7.73
CA ILE A 452 8.42 79.57 -8.37
C ILE A 452 8.60 80.50 -9.55
N ARG A 453 7.57 80.64 -10.43
CA ARG A 453 7.62 81.52 -11.59
C ARG A 453 7.80 82.96 -11.17
N ARG A 454 7.03 83.47 -10.20
CA ARG A 454 7.15 84.83 -9.67
C ARG A 454 8.57 85.12 -9.14
N ARG A 455 9.17 84.20 -8.41
CA ARG A 455 10.52 84.40 -7.87
C ARG A 455 11.60 84.38 -8.95
N LEU A 456 11.45 83.55 -9.99
CA LEU A 456 12.31 83.57 -11.15
C LEU A 456 12.20 84.91 -11.95
N GLU A 457 11.00 85.46 -12.14
CA GLU A 457 10.75 86.70 -12.85
C GLU A 457 11.28 87.96 -12.11
N VAL A 458 11.36 87.87 -10.77
CA VAL A 458 11.92 88.97 -9.93
C VAL A 458 13.44 88.84 -9.77
N GLY A 459 14.08 87.85 -10.40
CA GLY A 459 15.55 87.69 -10.39
C GLY A 459 16.14 87.04 -9.10
N SER A 460 15.34 86.32 -8.35
CA SER A 460 15.83 85.56 -7.17
C SER A 460 16.86 84.55 -7.59
N ALA A 461 17.96 84.41 -6.82
CA ALA A 461 18.97 83.40 -7.03
C ALA A 461 18.46 82.01 -6.68
N LEU A 462 17.68 81.44 -7.55
CA LEU A 462 16.99 80.16 -7.38
C LEU A 462 17.44 79.20 -8.43
N THR A 463 17.91 78.01 -7.99
CA THR A 463 18.35 76.93 -8.90
C THR A 463 17.27 75.88 -9.00
N LEU A 464 16.77 75.63 -10.20
CA LEU A 464 15.86 74.56 -10.48
C LEU A 464 16.69 73.29 -10.72
N VAL A 465 16.25 72.18 -10.13
CA VAL A 465 16.93 70.90 -10.26
C VAL A 465 15.95 69.87 -10.81
N ASP A 466 16.34 69.28 -11.93
CA ASP A 466 15.60 68.13 -12.49
C ASP A 466 16.08 66.84 -11.85
N ALA A 467 15.25 66.25 -11.01
CA ALA A 467 15.54 65.04 -10.27
C ALA A 467 14.66 63.86 -10.72
N ARG A 468 14.20 63.88 -11.99
CA ARG A 468 13.44 62.73 -12.54
C ARG A 468 14.32 61.51 -12.70
N HIS A 469 13.77 60.27 -12.60
CA HIS A 469 14.47 59.05 -12.93
C HIS A 469 14.92 59.03 -14.41
N GLY A 470 16.02 58.37 -14.75
CA GLY A 470 16.61 58.32 -16.09
C GLY A 470 15.61 58.02 -17.18
N ILE A 471 14.76 56.99 -16.98
CA ILE A 471 13.71 56.59 -17.93
C ILE A 471 12.72 57.74 -18.22
N ASN A 472 12.30 58.44 -17.19
CA ASN A 472 11.32 59.53 -17.32
C ASN A 472 11.99 60.82 -17.85
N PHE A 473 13.25 61.02 -17.58
CA PHE A 473 14.03 62.12 -18.13
C PHE A 473 14.26 61.96 -19.63
N GLU A 474 14.68 60.78 -20.08
CA GLU A 474 14.95 60.49 -21.50
C GLU A 474 13.66 60.48 -22.34
N GLY A 475 12.55 60.03 -21.78
CA GLY A 475 11.25 59.97 -22.45
C GLY A 475 10.43 61.29 -22.46
N SER A 476 10.89 62.35 -21.79
CA SER A 476 10.15 63.61 -21.66
C SER A 476 10.70 64.68 -22.59
N PRO A 477 9.87 65.19 -23.50
CA PRO A 477 10.27 66.29 -24.42
C PRO A 477 10.37 67.65 -23.76
N VAL A 478 9.98 67.80 -22.49
CA VAL A 478 9.89 69.08 -21.78
C VAL A 478 10.75 69.09 -20.53
N GLN A 479 11.71 70.06 -20.46
CA GLN A 479 12.51 70.34 -19.29
C GLN A 479 12.31 71.84 -18.90
N ALA A 480 12.37 72.15 -17.59
CA ALA A 480 12.33 73.51 -17.14
C ALA A 480 13.58 74.29 -17.63
N ALA A 481 13.41 75.42 -18.22
CA ALA A 481 14.52 76.26 -18.77
C ALA A 481 15.51 76.61 -17.65
N GLY A 482 16.78 76.28 -17.88
CA GLY A 482 17.88 76.50 -16.92
C GLY A 482 17.97 75.54 -15.76
N ALA A 483 17.16 74.47 -15.74
CA ALA A 483 17.30 73.43 -14.69
C ALA A 483 18.57 72.64 -14.79
N VAL A 484 19.20 72.38 -13.66
CA VAL A 484 20.39 71.50 -13.52
C VAL A 484 19.93 70.08 -13.33
N ARG A 485 20.44 69.16 -14.14
CA ARG A 485 20.18 67.73 -14.01
C ARG A 485 20.86 67.13 -12.78
N TYR A 486 20.09 66.47 -11.93
CA TYR A 486 20.59 65.61 -10.86
C TYR A 486 20.13 64.18 -11.12
N ASP A 487 21.06 63.28 -11.42
CA ASP A 487 20.72 61.90 -11.66
C ASP A 487 20.46 61.17 -10.32
N VAL A 488 19.22 60.80 -10.09
CA VAL A 488 18.80 60.11 -8.86
C VAL A 488 19.16 58.63 -8.88
N ASP A 489 19.43 58.06 -10.06
CA ASP A 489 19.80 56.67 -10.22
C ASP A 489 21.32 56.48 -10.03
N GLN A 490 22.12 57.52 -10.33
CA GLN A 490 23.56 57.57 -10.09
C GLN A 490 23.96 58.90 -9.36
N PRO A 491 23.66 59.00 -8.07
CA PRO A 491 23.80 60.23 -7.33
C PRO A 491 25.28 60.60 -7.11
N ASN A 492 25.72 61.71 -7.69
CA ASN A 492 27.06 62.33 -7.47
C ASN A 492 26.90 63.69 -6.77
N LEU A 493 26.72 63.64 -5.46
CA LEU A 493 26.45 64.84 -4.64
C LEU A 493 27.62 65.87 -4.69
N PRO A 494 28.91 65.51 -4.65
CA PRO A 494 29.99 66.51 -4.76
C PRO A 494 30.00 67.25 -6.08
N ALA A 495 29.79 66.58 -7.21
CA ALA A 495 29.77 67.22 -8.52
C ALA A 495 28.51 68.13 -8.69
N PHE A 496 27.44 67.77 -8.07
CA PHE A 496 26.20 68.55 -8.05
C PHE A 496 26.34 69.83 -7.21
N GLN A 497 26.95 69.77 -6.02
CA GLN A 497 27.21 70.92 -5.16
C GLN A 497 28.11 71.95 -5.80
N VAL A 498 29.09 71.53 -6.61
CA VAL A 498 29.92 72.45 -7.39
C VAL A 498 29.09 73.29 -8.39
N ARG A 499 28.02 72.72 -8.94
CA ARG A 499 27.17 73.38 -9.94
C ARG A 499 26.13 74.33 -9.33
N VAL A 500 25.69 74.08 -8.12
CA VAL A 500 24.59 74.81 -7.47
C VAL A 500 25.10 75.89 -6.51
N GLY A 501 26.34 75.71 -5.99
CA GLY A 501 26.94 76.57 -4.95
C GLY A 501 26.43 76.19 -3.54
N PRO A 502 27.23 76.55 -2.49
CA PRO A 502 26.90 76.10 -1.13
C PRO A 502 25.71 76.80 -0.49
N ASP A 503 25.34 77.98 -0.93
CA ASP A 503 24.31 78.83 -0.31
C ASP A 503 23.09 79.11 -1.20
N GLY A 504 22.98 78.47 -2.34
CA GLY A 504 21.87 78.65 -3.28
C GLY A 504 20.56 77.99 -2.84
N GLU A 505 19.46 78.66 -2.97
CA GLU A 505 18.12 78.09 -2.78
C GLU A 505 17.81 77.12 -3.94
N VAL A 506 17.52 75.86 -3.59
CA VAL A 506 17.36 74.76 -4.59
C VAL A 506 15.88 74.32 -4.56
N ILE A 507 15.28 74.25 -5.71
CA ILE A 507 13.95 73.65 -5.90
C ILE A 507 14.11 72.46 -6.81
N ALA A 508 13.89 71.25 -6.26
CA ALA A 508 13.87 70.02 -7.03
C ALA A 508 12.47 69.69 -7.52
N TYR A 509 12.34 69.34 -8.79
CA TYR A 509 11.11 68.75 -9.32
C TYR A 509 11.40 67.30 -9.82
N CYS A 510 10.37 66.49 -9.71
CA CYS A 510 10.39 65.11 -10.24
C CYS A 510 9.01 64.81 -10.82
N ASP A 511 8.87 63.60 -11.35
CA ASP A 511 7.61 63.07 -11.86
C ASP A 511 6.62 62.79 -10.75
#